data_8249370f30c701ae24df0e6e55919a3f
#
_entry.id   8249370f30c701ae24df0e6e55919a3f
#
_cell.length_a   1.000
_cell.length_b   1.000
_cell.length_c   1.000
_cell.angle_alpha   90.00
_cell.angle_beta   90.00
_cell.angle_gamma   90.00
#
_symmetry.space_group_name_H-M   'P 1'
#
loop_
_entity.id
_entity.type
_entity.pdbx_description
1 polymer ?
#
loop_
_entity_poly.entity_id
_entity_poly.type
_entity_poly.pdbx_seq_one_letter_code
_entity_poly.pdbx_strand_id
1 'polypeptide(L)'
;MREQSATGKVASVADPSDALRLLATQLREGETPISPHVVDPAEGPSFGPLAAAGPRAAAAPGEYSLVVESVREGYLLHYGEPRLLAGHDADLALLAGDYLYALGIERLAALGDAAAVRELAELISDCAQLHAEGREDEAPGRWRAAALAIGGTEEPPPQ
;
A
#
# COMPACT_ATOMS: atom_id res chain seq x y z
N MET A 1 32.30 -4.03 -27.89
CA MET A 1 32.33 -3.75 -26.45
C MET A 1 30.92 -3.32 -26.03
N ARG A 2 30.18 -4.20 -25.39
CA ARG A 2 28.82 -3.90 -24.97
C ARG A 2 28.87 -3.44 -23.54
N GLU A 3 28.62 -2.17 -23.29
CA GLU A 3 28.33 -1.70 -21.96
C GLU A 3 27.02 -2.30 -21.51
N GLN A 4 27.09 -3.24 -20.60
CA GLN A 4 25.93 -3.63 -19.86
C GLN A 4 25.68 -2.52 -18.84
N SER A 5 24.75 -1.65 -19.18
CA SER A 5 24.14 -0.74 -18.24
C SER A 5 23.47 -1.61 -17.17
N ALA A 6 24.10 -1.73 -16.02
CA ALA A 6 23.45 -2.27 -14.84
C ALA A 6 22.44 -1.24 -14.34
N THR A 7 21.38 -1.05 -15.06
CA THR A 7 20.16 -0.50 -14.50
C THR A 7 19.70 -1.51 -13.47
N GLY A 8 19.85 -1.14 -12.19
CA GLY A 8 19.28 -1.91 -11.10
C GLY A 8 17.84 -2.23 -11.46
N LYS A 9 17.60 -3.47 -11.84
CA LYS A 9 16.27 -3.96 -12.14
C LYS A 9 15.50 -3.90 -10.84
N VAL A 10 14.74 -2.83 -10.62
CA VAL A 10 13.69 -2.83 -9.61
C VAL A 10 12.86 -4.06 -9.94
N ALA A 11 12.88 -5.05 -9.05
CA ALA A 11 12.12 -6.28 -9.26
C ALA A 11 10.68 -5.87 -9.54
N SER A 12 10.24 -6.10 -10.76
CA SER A 12 8.87 -5.84 -11.18
C SER A 12 7.95 -6.68 -10.32
N VAL A 13 6.99 -6.04 -9.64
CA VAL A 13 5.96 -6.75 -8.89
C VAL A 13 5.03 -7.40 -9.89
N ALA A 14 5.35 -8.63 -10.30
CA ALA A 14 4.57 -9.35 -11.31
C ALA A 14 3.30 -9.94 -10.73
N ASP A 15 3.37 -10.46 -9.49
CA ASP A 15 2.24 -11.12 -8.82
C ASP A 15 1.68 -10.25 -7.69
N PRO A 16 0.39 -9.88 -7.75
CA PRO A 16 -0.27 -9.14 -6.68
C PRO A 16 -0.16 -9.79 -5.29
N SER A 17 -0.11 -11.12 -5.22
CA SER A 17 -0.01 -11.85 -3.95
C SER A 17 1.35 -11.73 -3.27
N ASP A 18 2.39 -11.36 -4.01
CA ASP A 18 3.75 -11.18 -3.50
C ASP A 18 4.04 -9.75 -3.03
N ALA A 19 3.10 -8.83 -3.22
CA ALA A 19 3.29 -7.41 -2.98
C ALA A 19 3.80 -7.09 -1.57
N LEU A 20 3.24 -7.73 -0.56
CA LEU A 20 3.60 -7.46 0.84
C LEU A 20 5.03 -7.93 1.15
N ARG A 21 5.40 -9.10 0.65
CA ARG A 21 6.76 -9.65 0.78
C ARG A 21 7.79 -8.79 0.07
N LEU A 22 7.46 -8.33 -1.12
CA LEU A 22 8.32 -7.45 -1.90
C LEU A 22 8.46 -6.08 -1.25
N LEU A 23 7.39 -5.54 -0.67
CA LEU A 23 7.44 -4.30 0.10
C LEU A 23 8.40 -4.45 1.29
N ALA A 24 8.33 -5.56 2.04
CA ALA A 24 9.25 -5.85 3.14
C ALA A 24 10.72 -5.86 2.66
N THR A 25 10.99 -6.50 1.53
CA THR A 25 12.33 -6.53 0.94
C THR A 25 12.83 -5.12 0.60
N GLN A 26 12.01 -4.31 -0.04
CA GLN A 26 12.36 -2.93 -0.40
C GLN A 26 12.62 -2.06 0.83
N LEU A 27 11.80 -2.18 1.87
CA LEU A 27 11.98 -1.45 3.12
C LEU A 27 13.28 -1.85 3.83
N ARG A 28 13.61 -3.14 3.80
CA ARG A 28 14.85 -3.66 4.41
C ARG A 28 16.10 -3.16 3.69
N GLU A 29 16.05 -3.10 2.36
CA GLU A 29 17.15 -2.66 1.51
C GLU A 29 17.33 -1.13 1.46
N GLY A 30 16.33 -0.37 1.86
CA GLY A 30 16.29 1.09 1.73
C GLY A 30 17.24 1.86 2.64
N GLU A 31 17.93 1.21 3.59
CA GLU A 31 18.88 1.82 4.53
C GLU A 31 18.32 3.04 5.25
N THR A 32 17.07 2.95 5.71
CA THR A 32 16.37 3.98 6.46
C THR A 32 16.29 3.60 7.93
N PRO A 33 15.87 4.52 8.84
CA PRO A 33 15.60 4.17 10.24
C PRO A 33 14.57 3.05 10.42
N ILE A 34 13.72 2.81 9.41
CA ILE A 34 12.73 1.73 9.41
C ILE A 34 13.38 0.37 9.16
N SER A 35 14.41 0.32 8.34
CA SER A 35 14.99 -0.93 7.82
C SER A 35 15.37 -1.96 8.89
N PRO A 36 15.97 -1.59 10.04
CA PRO A 36 16.31 -2.56 11.09
C PRO A 36 15.08 -3.19 11.78
N HIS A 37 13.92 -2.61 11.63
CA HIS A 37 12.68 -3.05 12.27
C HIS A 37 11.79 -3.90 11.34
N VAL A 38 12.19 -4.09 10.09
CA VAL A 38 11.39 -4.83 9.11
C VAL A 38 11.39 -6.32 9.45
N VAL A 39 10.20 -6.90 9.47
CA VAL A 39 9.97 -8.34 9.65
C VAL A 39 9.23 -8.91 8.45
N ASP A 40 9.34 -10.20 8.24
CA ASP A 40 8.58 -10.87 7.20
C ASP A 40 7.11 -10.99 7.61
N PRO A 41 6.17 -10.76 6.67
CA PRO A 41 4.76 -10.86 6.98
C PRO A 41 4.35 -12.31 7.26
N ALA A 42 3.55 -12.51 8.31
CA ALA A 42 2.99 -13.82 8.66
C ALA A 42 1.80 -14.20 7.76
N GLU A 43 1.14 -13.21 7.19
CA GLU A 43 -0.04 -13.36 6.35
C GLU A 43 0.18 -12.72 4.97
N GLY A 44 -0.67 -13.06 4.02
CA GLY A 44 -0.66 -12.46 2.71
C GLY A 44 -1.25 -11.03 2.69
N PRO A 45 -1.22 -10.38 1.52
CA PRO A 45 -1.80 -9.06 1.33
C PRO A 45 -3.32 -9.06 1.56
N SER A 46 -3.86 -7.91 1.95
CA SER A 46 -5.29 -7.77 2.28
C SER A 46 -6.13 -7.19 1.13
N PHE A 47 -5.94 -5.93 0.79
CA PHE A 47 -6.74 -5.22 -0.20
C PHE A 47 -6.04 -5.01 -1.54
N GLY A 48 -4.73 -5.19 -1.58
CA GLY A 48 -3.94 -5.02 -2.80
C GLY A 48 -4.40 -5.88 -3.96
N PRO A 49 -4.58 -7.21 -3.77
CA PRO A 49 -5.07 -8.08 -4.84
C PRO A 49 -6.46 -7.72 -5.34
N LEU A 50 -7.31 -7.16 -4.49
CA LEU A 50 -8.65 -6.71 -4.89
C LEU A 50 -8.55 -5.52 -5.87
N ALA A 51 -7.69 -4.55 -5.59
CA ALA A 51 -7.42 -3.45 -6.52
C ALA A 51 -6.77 -3.95 -7.82
N ALA A 52 -5.81 -4.87 -7.69
CA ALA A 52 -5.09 -5.43 -8.82
C ALA A 52 -5.97 -6.21 -9.81
N ALA A 53 -7.09 -6.75 -9.34
CA ALA A 53 -8.03 -7.50 -10.16
C ALA A 53 -8.90 -6.61 -11.05
N GLY A 54 -8.92 -5.30 -10.83
CA GLY A 54 -9.74 -4.37 -11.61
C GLY A 54 -9.12 -4.01 -12.97
N PRO A 55 -9.94 -3.54 -13.92
CA PRO A 55 -9.49 -3.25 -15.29
C PRO A 55 -8.45 -2.14 -15.38
N ARG A 56 -8.48 -1.15 -14.48
CA ARG A 56 -7.51 -0.05 -14.46
C ARG A 56 -6.11 -0.55 -14.12
N ALA A 57 -6.01 -1.60 -13.33
CA ALA A 57 -4.75 -2.19 -12.90
C ALA A 57 -4.16 -3.19 -13.90
N ALA A 58 -4.84 -3.50 -15.00
CA ALA A 58 -4.50 -4.60 -15.91
C ALA A 58 -3.07 -4.53 -16.47
N ALA A 59 -2.54 -3.32 -16.71
CA ALA A 59 -1.17 -3.14 -17.22
C ALA A 59 -0.07 -3.35 -16.18
N ALA A 60 -0.39 -3.21 -14.89
CA ALA A 60 0.58 -3.31 -13.79
C ALA A 60 -0.08 -3.80 -12.49
N PRO A 61 -0.72 -5.00 -12.49
CA PRO A 61 -1.50 -5.45 -11.34
C PRO A 61 -0.67 -5.59 -10.06
N GLY A 62 0.54 -6.09 -10.16
CA GLY A 62 1.44 -6.21 -9.01
C GLY A 62 1.79 -4.86 -8.39
N GLU A 63 2.01 -3.85 -9.21
CA GLU A 63 2.30 -2.49 -8.73
C GLU A 63 1.11 -1.86 -8.01
N TYR A 64 -0.11 -2.02 -8.53
CA TYR A 64 -1.33 -1.58 -7.84
C TYR A 64 -1.50 -2.28 -6.49
N SER A 65 -1.25 -3.57 -6.43
CA SER A 65 -1.28 -4.31 -5.17
C SER A 65 -0.25 -3.77 -4.17
N LEU A 66 0.99 -3.54 -4.61
CA LEU A 66 2.04 -3.01 -3.75
C LEU A 66 1.70 -1.62 -3.21
N VAL A 67 1.18 -0.73 -4.06
CA VAL A 67 0.72 0.60 -3.65
C VAL A 67 -0.33 0.52 -2.55
N VAL A 68 -1.37 -0.28 -2.75
CA VAL A 68 -2.45 -0.44 -1.78
C VAL A 68 -1.93 -1.04 -0.47
N GLU A 69 -1.07 -2.05 -0.55
CA GLU A 69 -0.49 -2.66 0.66
C GLU A 69 0.48 -1.73 1.39
N SER A 70 1.20 -0.87 0.69
CA SER A 70 2.04 0.15 1.30
C SER A 70 1.20 1.12 2.15
N VAL A 71 0.11 1.63 1.59
CA VAL A 71 -0.79 2.53 2.30
C VAL A 71 -1.52 1.79 3.43
N ARG A 72 -1.89 0.53 3.22
CA ARG A 72 -2.50 -0.31 4.28
C ARG A 72 -1.55 -0.48 5.46
N GLU A 73 -0.27 -0.73 5.21
CA GLU A 73 0.72 -0.84 6.27
C GLU A 73 0.90 0.48 7.02
N GLY A 74 0.92 1.60 6.29
CA GLY A 74 0.92 2.94 6.90
C GLY A 74 -0.28 3.17 7.81
N TYR A 75 -1.47 2.77 7.37
CA TYR A 75 -2.69 2.81 8.18
C TYR A 75 -2.56 1.96 9.44
N LEU A 76 -2.05 0.74 9.34
CA LEU A 76 -1.88 -0.15 10.49
C LEU A 76 -0.85 0.38 11.48
N LEU A 77 0.19 1.08 11.01
CA LEU A 77 1.15 1.76 11.88
C LEU A 77 0.54 2.92 12.67
N HIS A 78 -0.46 3.59 12.11
CA HIS A 78 -1.16 4.68 12.80
C HIS A 78 -2.27 4.19 13.72
N TYR A 79 -3.00 3.14 13.34
CA TYR A 79 -4.27 2.80 13.99
C TYR A 79 -4.41 1.35 14.43
N GLY A 80 -3.51 0.45 14.03
CA GLY A 80 -3.66 -0.99 14.28
C GLY A 80 -2.35 -1.70 14.57
N GLU A 81 -2.27 -2.94 14.12
CA GLU A 81 -1.08 -3.79 14.27
C GLU A 81 -0.35 -3.91 12.93
N PRO A 82 0.87 -3.37 12.82
CA PRO A 82 1.63 -3.48 11.59
C PRO A 82 2.05 -4.93 11.32
N ARG A 83 2.14 -5.26 10.04
CA ARG A 83 2.52 -6.61 9.56
C ARG A 83 4.00 -6.72 9.25
N LEU A 84 4.66 -5.59 8.96
CA LEU A 84 6.02 -5.55 8.44
C LEU A 84 7.04 -4.95 9.39
N LEU A 85 6.62 -4.37 10.51
CA LEU A 85 7.51 -3.74 11.48
C LEU A 85 7.29 -4.32 12.88
N ALA A 86 8.39 -4.52 13.61
CA ALA A 86 8.38 -4.94 15.01
C ALA A 86 9.54 -4.28 15.78
N GLY A 87 9.41 -4.20 17.10
CA GLY A 87 10.45 -3.62 17.96
C GLY A 87 10.65 -2.12 17.79
N HIS A 88 9.67 -1.41 17.22
CA HIS A 88 9.67 0.03 17.01
C HIS A 88 8.97 0.75 18.17
N ASP A 89 9.34 2.01 18.41
CA ASP A 89 8.62 2.87 19.35
C ASP A 89 7.47 3.64 18.65
N ALA A 90 6.70 4.40 19.44
CA ALA A 90 5.55 5.14 18.91
C ALA A 90 5.95 6.24 17.91
N ASP A 91 7.09 6.88 18.11
CA ASP A 91 7.58 7.93 17.20
C ASP A 91 7.96 7.35 15.85
N LEU A 92 8.65 6.20 15.85
CA LEU A 92 9.00 5.51 14.61
C LEU A 92 7.76 4.97 13.91
N ALA A 93 6.73 4.52 14.63
CA ALA A 93 5.47 4.10 14.03
C ALA A 93 4.79 5.24 13.26
N LEU A 94 4.75 6.44 13.83
CA LEU A 94 4.18 7.61 13.15
C LEU A 94 4.98 7.97 11.89
N LEU A 95 6.30 8.04 12.01
CA LEU A 95 7.18 8.37 10.90
C LEU A 95 7.10 7.33 9.78
N ALA A 96 7.13 6.06 10.13
CA ALA A 96 7.04 4.97 9.18
C ALA A 96 5.67 4.93 8.47
N GLY A 97 4.59 5.21 9.20
CA GLY A 97 3.25 5.30 8.63
C GLY A 97 3.15 6.40 7.58
N ASP A 98 3.65 7.59 7.87
CA ASP A 98 3.68 8.70 6.92
C ASP A 98 4.56 8.39 5.70
N TYR A 99 5.70 7.76 5.94
CA TYR A 99 6.60 7.34 4.86
C TYR A 99 5.92 6.35 3.91
N LEU A 100 5.19 5.38 4.43
CA LEU A 100 4.49 4.37 3.63
C LEU A 100 3.29 4.95 2.87
N TYR A 101 2.60 5.93 3.44
CA TYR A 101 1.58 6.69 2.73
C TYR A 101 2.19 7.43 1.53
N ALA A 102 3.27 8.16 1.77
CA ALA A 102 3.96 8.91 0.72
C ALA A 102 4.50 7.99 -0.37
N LEU A 103 5.08 6.86 0.00
CA LEU A 103 5.60 5.86 -0.94
C LEU A 103 4.50 5.32 -1.86
N GLY A 104 3.35 4.96 -1.30
CA GLY A 104 2.21 4.49 -2.08
C GLY A 104 1.68 5.53 -3.06
N ILE A 105 1.50 6.75 -2.60
CA ILE A 105 1.04 7.87 -3.43
C ILE A 105 2.04 8.19 -4.55
N GLU A 106 3.33 8.25 -4.23
CA GLU A 106 4.39 8.52 -5.20
C GLU A 106 4.43 7.46 -6.31
N ARG A 107 4.38 6.19 -5.94
CA ARG A 107 4.39 5.08 -6.91
C ARG A 107 3.17 5.09 -7.80
N LEU A 108 2.00 5.35 -7.24
CA LEU A 108 0.76 5.42 -8.01
C LEU A 108 0.75 6.63 -8.95
N ALA A 109 1.26 7.77 -8.48
CA ALA A 109 1.42 8.97 -9.31
C ALA A 109 2.36 8.72 -10.50
N ALA A 110 3.43 7.94 -10.30
CA ALA A 110 4.36 7.56 -11.35
C ALA A 110 3.71 6.69 -12.45
N LEU A 111 2.63 5.99 -12.14
CA LEU A 111 1.83 5.25 -13.12
C LEU A 111 0.90 6.16 -13.95
N GLY A 112 0.79 7.44 -13.61
CA GLY A 112 -0.04 8.40 -14.33
C GLY A 112 -1.54 8.30 -14.06
N ASP A 113 -1.95 7.55 -13.06
CA ASP A 113 -3.36 7.35 -12.71
C ASP A 113 -3.85 8.35 -11.66
N ALA A 114 -4.18 9.56 -12.11
CA ALA A 114 -4.62 10.63 -11.23
C ALA A 114 -5.93 10.31 -10.49
N ALA A 115 -6.82 9.55 -11.10
CA ALA A 115 -8.08 9.16 -10.47
C ALA A 115 -7.83 8.19 -9.30
N ALA A 116 -6.93 7.24 -9.47
CA ALA A 116 -6.54 6.32 -8.39
C ALA A 116 -5.79 7.04 -7.26
N VAL A 117 -4.93 8.01 -7.58
CA VAL A 117 -4.26 8.85 -6.57
C VAL A 117 -5.29 9.60 -5.72
N ARG A 118 -6.32 10.16 -6.35
CA ARG A 118 -7.41 10.85 -5.63
C ARG A 118 -8.14 9.90 -4.70
N GLU A 119 -8.51 8.72 -5.16
CA GLU A 119 -9.18 7.70 -4.33
C GLU A 119 -8.33 7.32 -3.12
N LEU A 120 -7.04 7.14 -3.32
CA LEU A 120 -6.11 6.80 -2.25
C LEU A 120 -6.00 7.93 -1.21
N ALA A 121 -5.91 9.18 -1.66
CA ALA A 121 -5.87 10.34 -0.78
C ALA A 121 -7.16 10.51 0.01
N GLU A 122 -8.31 10.31 -0.63
CA GLU A 122 -9.62 10.34 0.03
C GLU A 122 -9.75 9.21 1.07
N LEU A 123 -9.28 8.01 0.76
CA LEU A 123 -9.25 6.90 1.72
C LEU A 123 -8.47 7.25 2.98
N ILE A 124 -7.27 7.82 2.83
CA ILE A 124 -6.43 8.22 3.96
C ILE A 124 -7.16 9.25 4.83
N SER A 125 -7.76 10.25 4.20
CA SER A 125 -8.52 11.30 4.88
C SER A 125 -9.77 10.75 5.59
N ASP A 126 -10.53 9.90 4.91
CA ASP A 126 -11.76 9.32 5.45
C ASP A 126 -11.45 8.41 6.65
N CYS A 127 -10.39 7.61 6.58
CA CYS A 127 -9.97 6.77 7.71
C CYS A 127 -9.55 7.60 8.91
N ALA A 128 -8.83 8.71 8.70
CA ALA A 128 -8.47 9.61 9.79
C ALA A 128 -9.71 10.19 10.46
N GLN A 129 -10.72 10.59 9.67
CA GLN A 129 -11.98 11.10 10.19
C GLN A 129 -12.76 10.02 10.96
N LEU A 130 -12.88 8.81 10.42
CA LEU A 130 -13.57 7.71 11.09
C LEU A 130 -12.95 7.40 12.46
N HIS A 131 -11.64 7.37 12.56
CA HIS A 131 -10.96 7.16 13.85
C HIS A 131 -11.17 8.34 14.81
N ALA A 132 -11.13 9.57 14.32
CA ALA A 132 -11.38 10.76 15.14
C ALA A 132 -12.81 10.81 15.70
N GLU A 133 -13.77 10.23 14.98
CA GLU A 133 -15.19 10.18 15.36
C GLU A 133 -15.57 8.92 16.16
N GLY A 134 -14.62 8.00 16.41
CA GLY A 134 -14.92 6.73 17.07
C GLY A 134 -15.74 5.77 16.22
N ARG A 135 -15.61 5.87 14.90
CA ARG A 135 -16.33 5.05 13.90
C ARG A 135 -15.38 4.14 13.12
N GLU A 136 -14.34 3.68 13.78
CA GLU A 136 -13.29 2.82 13.18
C GLU A 136 -13.83 1.46 12.69
N ASP A 137 -14.98 1.03 13.18
CA ASP A 137 -15.66 -0.18 12.71
C ASP A 137 -16.15 -0.07 11.26
N GLU A 138 -16.26 1.14 10.71
CA GLU A 138 -16.61 1.40 9.32
C GLU A 138 -15.39 1.37 8.38
N ALA A 139 -14.17 1.41 8.93
CA ALA A 139 -12.95 1.45 8.13
C ALA A 139 -12.78 0.26 7.18
N PRO A 140 -13.04 -1.00 7.56
CA PRO A 140 -12.91 -2.13 6.63
C PRO A 140 -13.77 -1.99 5.37
N GLY A 141 -15.00 -1.53 5.50
CA GLY A 141 -15.89 -1.26 4.36
C GLY A 141 -15.35 -0.14 3.46
N ARG A 142 -14.80 0.91 4.05
CA ARG A 142 -14.19 2.02 3.30
C ARG A 142 -12.94 1.55 2.54
N TRP A 143 -12.11 0.72 3.14
CA TRP A 143 -10.94 0.11 2.49
C TRP A 143 -11.34 -0.72 1.28
N ARG A 144 -12.36 -1.56 1.44
CA ARG A 144 -12.86 -2.39 0.35
C ARG A 144 -13.37 -1.54 -0.82
N ALA A 145 -14.18 -0.53 -0.53
CA ALA A 145 -14.70 0.38 -1.55
C ALA A 145 -13.57 1.10 -2.29
N ALA A 146 -12.56 1.58 -1.57
CA ALA A 146 -11.40 2.23 -2.17
C ALA A 146 -10.59 1.29 -3.06
N ALA A 147 -10.34 0.06 -2.62
CA ALA A 147 -9.60 -0.92 -3.41
C ALA A 147 -10.32 -1.21 -4.75
N LEU A 148 -11.62 -1.38 -4.72
CA LEU A 148 -12.41 -1.54 -5.93
C LEU A 148 -12.32 -0.32 -6.85
N ALA A 149 -12.48 0.89 -6.31
CA ALA A 149 -12.41 2.13 -7.07
C ALA A 149 -11.02 2.37 -7.68
N ILE A 150 -9.95 2.10 -6.94
CA ILE A 150 -8.56 2.19 -7.41
C ILE A 150 -8.34 1.25 -8.61
N GLY A 151 -8.87 0.03 -8.54
CA GLY A 151 -8.81 -0.93 -9.63
C GLY A 151 -9.75 -0.62 -10.80
N GLY A 152 -10.66 0.31 -10.62
CA GLY A 152 -11.66 0.66 -11.64
C GLY A 152 -12.84 -0.30 -11.70
N THR A 153 -13.10 -1.04 -10.61
CA THR A 153 -14.27 -1.91 -10.49
C THR A 153 -15.43 -1.12 -9.89
N GLU A 154 -16.56 -1.10 -10.55
CA GLU A 154 -17.78 -0.51 -10.00
C GLU A 154 -18.39 -1.48 -8.98
N GLU A 155 -18.70 -0.97 -7.80
CA GLU A 155 -19.45 -1.74 -6.82
C GLU A 155 -20.89 -1.86 -7.31
N PRO A 156 -21.49 -3.09 -7.34
CA PRO A 156 -22.87 -3.22 -7.72
C PRO A 156 -23.76 -2.44 -6.75
N PRO A 157 -24.85 -1.79 -7.23
CA PRO A 157 -25.73 -1.04 -6.37
C PRO A 157 -26.28 -1.93 -5.25
N PRO A 158 -26.46 -1.40 -4.05
CA PRO A 158 -27.04 -2.14 -2.94
C PRO A 158 -28.43 -2.66 -3.31
N GLN A 159 -28.65 -3.95 -3.11
CA GLN A 159 -29.94 -4.58 -3.32
C GLN A 159 -30.91 -4.22 -2.19
#